data_ac73986565e24819c462469a84a71eff
#
_entry.id   ac73986565e24819c462469a84a71eff
#
_cell.length_a   1.000
_cell.length_b   1.000
_cell.length_c   1.000
_cell.angle_alpha   90.00
_cell.angle_beta   90.00
_cell.angle_gamma   90.00
#
_symmetry.space_group_name_H-M   'P 1'
#
loop_
_entity.id
_entity.type
_entity.pdbx_description
1 polymer ?
#
loop_
_entity_poly.entity_id
_entity_poly.type
_entity_poly.pdbx_seq_one_letter_code
_entity_poly.pdbx_strand_id
1 'polypeptide(L)'
;TKAIVVINPNNPTGAVYSREILRQIADIAVERNLIVFADEIYDKILYDDAVHHTFAGIAPDVFTITFNGLSKAYRLAGFRSGWMVMTGPREHAASYIEGVVMLTNMRLCANVPGQHAIQTALGGRQSIKDLILPGGRLLEQRDAAIQALDKIPGVTCVVPKGALYVFPKLDPEMYPIADDRRFVLDFLRAERVLVVQGTGFNWPRPDHLRIVTLPWAKDLTEAIDRLGNFLSTYQPPQD
;
A
#
# COMPACT_ATOMS: atom_id res chain seq x y z
N THR A 1 8.97 22.11 2.33
CA THR A 1 8.06 21.10 1.71
C THR A 1 7.36 21.72 0.52
N LYS A 2 7.27 20.98 -0.60
CA LYS A 2 6.61 21.42 -1.83
C LYS A 2 5.38 20.58 -2.16
N ALA A 3 5.32 19.39 -1.65
CA ALA A 3 4.24 18.45 -1.92
C ALA A 3 4.04 17.47 -0.76
N ILE A 4 2.85 16.87 -0.74
CA ILE A 4 2.50 15.74 0.13
C ILE A 4 2.18 14.54 -0.74
N VAL A 5 2.67 13.36 -0.38
CA VAL A 5 2.27 12.09 -1.00
C VAL A 5 1.27 11.41 -0.08
N VAL A 6 0.09 11.09 -0.61
CA VAL A 6 -0.97 10.38 0.09
C VAL A 6 -1.20 9.05 -0.62
N ILE A 7 -0.95 7.93 0.06
CA ILE A 7 -1.22 6.59 -0.48
C ILE A 7 -2.47 6.05 0.24
N ASN A 8 -3.58 5.91 -0.48
CA ASN A 8 -4.87 5.52 0.10
C ASN A 8 -5.68 4.61 -0.83
N PRO A 9 -5.95 3.35 -0.44
CA PRO A 9 -5.47 2.61 0.73
C PRO A 9 -3.95 2.51 0.83
N ASN A 10 -3.44 2.46 2.06
CA ASN A 10 -2.03 2.68 2.33
C ASN A 10 -1.16 1.41 2.13
N ASN A 11 0.00 1.60 1.57
CA ASN A 11 1.13 0.67 1.60
C ASN A 11 2.23 1.30 2.49
N PRO A 12 2.62 0.71 3.62
CA PRO A 12 2.51 -0.72 3.95
C PRO A 12 1.37 -1.12 4.90
N THR A 13 0.61 -0.19 5.47
CA THR A 13 -0.24 -0.44 6.65
C THR A 13 -1.61 -1.06 6.34
N GLY A 14 -2.09 -0.95 5.10
CA GLY A 14 -3.46 -1.32 4.74
C GLY A 14 -4.54 -0.38 5.31
N ALA A 15 -4.15 0.75 5.86
CA ALA A 15 -5.09 1.76 6.35
C ALA A 15 -5.89 2.39 5.21
N VAL A 16 -7.15 2.69 5.48
CA VAL A 16 -8.01 3.50 4.60
C VAL A 16 -8.35 4.78 5.35
N TYR A 17 -7.96 5.91 4.79
CA TYR A 17 -8.18 7.20 5.44
C TYR A 17 -9.62 7.65 5.30
N SER A 18 -10.18 8.15 6.40
CA SER A 18 -11.53 8.71 6.41
C SER A 18 -11.59 10.03 5.62
N ARG A 19 -12.82 10.42 5.26
CA ARG A 19 -13.07 11.70 4.60
C ARG A 19 -12.52 12.89 5.39
N GLU A 20 -12.64 12.82 6.72
CA GLU A 20 -12.20 13.87 7.65
C GLU A 20 -10.68 14.01 7.66
N ILE A 21 -9.96 12.89 7.71
CA ILE A 21 -8.48 12.91 7.66
C ILE A 21 -8.00 13.44 6.31
N LEU A 22 -8.61 13.01 5.19
CA LEU A 22 -8.24 13.51 3.88
C LEU A 22 -8.53 15.02 3.74
N ARG A 23 -9.63 15.53 4.34
CA ARG A 23 -9.91 16.96 4.37
C ARG A 23 -8.89 17.73 5.21
N GLN A 24 -8.49 17.24 6.37
CA GLN A 24 -7.42 17.84 7.18
C GLN A 24 -6.10 17.93 6.43
N ILE A 25 -5.73 16.89 5.68
CA ILE A 25 -4.54 16.92 4.81
C ILE A 25 -4.70 18.00 3.73
N ALA A 26 -5.88 18.10 3.14
CA ALA A 26 -6.18 19.11 2.13
C ALA A 26 -6.10 20.54 2.69
N ASP A 27 -6.60 20.78 3.90
CA ASP A 27 -6.53 22.07 4.57
C ASP A 27 -5.08 22.51 4.79
N ILE A 28 -4.21 21.58 5.21
CA ILE A 28 -2.76 21.83 5.31
C ILE A 28 -2.16 22.13 3.93
N ALA A 29 -2.57 21.40 2.88
CA ALA A 29 -2.07 21.62 1.53
C ALA A 29 -2.47 23.02 1.00
N VAL A 30 -3.69 23.47 1.26
CA VAL A 30 -4.16 24.83 0.93
C VAL A 30 -3.35 25.86 1.71
N GLU A 31 -3.28 25.75 3.04
CA GLU A 31 -2.56 26.70 3.91
C GLU A 31 -1.10 26.88 3.50
N ARG A 32 -0.45 25.79 3.09
CA ARG A 32 0.98 25.78 2.76
C ARG A 32 1.27 25.85 1.26
N ASN A 33 0.26 25.99 0.41
CA ASN A 33 0.37 25.98 -1.04
C ASN A 33 1.16 24.76 -1.56
N LEU A 34 0.72 23.56 -1.17
CA LEU A 34 1.37 22.31 -1.51
C LEU A 34 0.63 21.56 -2.63
N ILE A 35 1.38 20.86 -3.46
CA ILE A 35 0.84 19.88 -4.40
C ILE A 35 0.54 18.59 -3.65
N VAL A 36 -0.57 17.91 -3.97
CA VAL A 36 -0.83 16.58 -3.45
C VAL A 36 -0.67 15.54 -4.56
N PHE A 37 0.18 14.55 -4.30
CA PHE A 37 0.29 13.33 -5.10
C PHE A 37 -0.53 12.25 -4.41
N ALA A 38 -1.68 11.90 -4.98
CA ALA A 38 -2.59 10.89 -4.45
C ALA A 38 -2.40 9.55 -5.19
N ASP A 39 -1.74 8.59 -4.56
CA ASP A 39 -1.63 7.23 -5.08
C ASP A 39 -2.84 6.42 -4.62
N GLU A 40 -3.78 6.17 -5.54
CA GLU A 40 -5.03 5.48 -5.31
C GLU A 40 -5.06 4.10 -5.99
N ILE A 41 -3.88 3.49 -6.19
CA ILE A 41 -3.74 2.20 -6.91
C ILE A 41 -4.53 1.05 -6.25
N TYR A 42 -4.86 1.17 -4.97
CA TYR A 42 -5.63 0.18 -4.20
C TYR A 42 -7.10 0.57 -3.98
N ASP A 43 -7.62 1.58 -4.65
CA ASP A 43 -8.96 2.19 -4.47
C ASP A 43 -10.12 1.19 -4.40
N LYS A 44 -10.01 0.05 -5.09
CA LYS A 44 -11.02 -1.01 -5.16
C LYS A 44 -10.70 -2.25 -4.32
N ILE A 45 -9.58 -2.25 -3.61
CA ILE A 45 -9.20 -3.35 -2.72
C ILE A 45 -9.49 -2.90 -1.30
N LEU A 46 -10.73 -3.07 -0.90
CA LEU A 46 -11.30 -2.64 0.36
C LEU A 46 -11.95 -3.84 1.05
N TYR A 47 -11.81 -3.93 2.34
CA TYR A 47 -12.36 -5.01 3.15
C TYR A 47 -13.42 -4.50 4.11
N ASP A 48 -14.33 -5.39 4.47
CA ASP A 48 -15.42 -5.13 5.41
C ASP A 48 -16.31 -3.96 4.93
N ASP A 49 -16.48 -2.96 5.75
CA ASP A 49 -17.28 -1.75 5.53
C ASP A 49 -16.47 -0.53 5.06
N ALA A 50 -15.19 -0.72 4.73
CA ALA A 50 -14.32 0.38 4.34
C ALA A 50 -14.79 1.05 3.03
N VAL A 51 -14.77 2.37 3.04
CA VAL A 51 -15.11 3.20 1.88
C VAL A 51 -13.90 4.02 1.45
N HIS A 52 -13.49 3.87 0.20
CA HIS A 52 -12.48 4.74 -0.39
C HIS A 52 -13.09 6.07 -0.80
N HIS A 53 -12.43 7.15 -0.42
CA HIS A 53 -12.71 8.49 -0.88
C HIS A 53 -11.55 8.98 -1.73
N THR A 54 -11.81 9.35 -2.99
CA THR A 54 -10.76 9.95 -3.82
C THR A 54 -10.38 11.33 -3.29
N PHE A 55 -9.09 11.59 -3.18
CA PHE A 55 -8.59 12.85 -2.65
C PHE A 55 -9.07 14.04 -3.49
N ALA A 56 -9.03 13.91 -4.82
CA ALA A 56 -9.49 14.92 -5.74
C ALA A 56 -10.98 15.31 -5.55
N GLY A 57 -11.82 14.34 -5.17
CA GLY A 57 -13.25 14.59 -4.91
C GLY A 57 -13.52 15.30 -3.58
N ILE A 58 -12.59 15.16 -2.60
CA ILE A 58 -12.69 15.81 -1.29
C ILE A 58 -12.08 17.22 -1.32
N ALA A 59 -11.04 17.42 -2.11
CA ALA A 59 -10.21 18.61 -2.13
C ALA A 59 -10.16 19.27 -3.52
N PRO A 60 -11.28 19.79 -4.04
CA PRO A 60 -11.30 20.46 -5.34
C PRO A 60 -10.50 21.78 -5.34
N ASP A 61 -10.18 22.30 -4.16
CA ASP A 61 -9.40 23.51 -3.88
C ASP A 61 -7.88 23.27 -3.80
N VAL A 62 -7.43 22.01 -3.96
CA VAL A 62 -6.01 21.63 -3.96
C VAL A 62 -5.59 21.15 -5.34
N PHE A 63 -4.45 21.64 -5.86
CA PHE A 63 -3.86 21.01 -7.04
C PHE A 63 -3.38 19.60 -6.71
N THR A 64 -4.09 18.64 -7.27
CA THR A 64 -3.89 17.21 -6.97
C THR A 64 -3.53 16.45 -8.24
N ILE A 65 -2.58 15.55 -8.13
CA ILE A 65 -2.22 14.58 -9.16
C ILE A 65 -2.55 13.18 -8.63
N THR A 66 -3.64 12.62 -9.13
CA THR A 66 -4.10 11.28 -8.75
C THR A 66 -3.48 10.23 -9.67
N PHE A 67 -2.88 9.20 -9.09
CA PHE A 67 -2.32 8.05 -9.79
C PHE A 67 -3.17 6.81 -9.58
N ASN A 68 -3.38 6.06 -10.66
CA ASN A 68 -4.02 4.75 -10.61
C ASN A 68 -3.55 3.90 -11.80
N GLY A 69 -3.95 2.63 -11.87
CA GLY A 69 -3.48 1.76 -12.94
C GLY A 69 -4.04 0.35 -12.91
N LEU A 70 -3.63 -0.43 -13.88
CA LEU A 70 -4.10 -1.80 -14.07
C LEU A 70 -3.47 -2.82 -13.13
N SER A 71 -2.40 -2.46 -12.43
CA SER A 71 -1.51 -3.41 -11.74
C SER A 71 -2.15 -4.14 -10.57
N LYS A 72 -3.05 -3.50 -9.81
CA LYS A 72 -3.55 -4.01 -8.53
C LYS A 72 -5.01 -4.44 -8.63
N ALA A 73 -5.96 -3.53 -8.61
CA ALA A 73 -7.39 -3.84 -8.66
C ALA A 73 -7.79 -4.67 -9.89
N TYR A 74 -7.10 -4.48 -11.00
CA TYR A 74 -7.36 -5.21 -12.24
C TYR A 74 -6.43 -6.42 -12.46
N ARG A 75 -5.44 -6.67 -11.57
CA ARG A 75 -4.50 -7.81 -11.60
C ARG A 75 -3.68 -7.93 -12.89
N LEU A 76 -3.45 -6.82 -13.57
CA LEU A 76 -2.72 -6.74 -14.84
C LEU A 76 -1.37 -6.04 -14.66
N ALA A 77 -0.64 -6.41 -13.59
CA ALA A 77 0.66 -5.81 -13.29
C ALA A 77 1.66 -5.93 -14.46
N GLY A 78 1.60 -7.02 -15.23
CA GLY A 78 2.45 -7.26 -16.40
C GLY A 78 2.15 -6.34 -17.59
N PHE A 79 0.98 -5.71 -17.65
CA PHE A 79 0.63 -4.78 -18.73
C PHE A 79 1.35 -3.44 -18.62
N ARG A 80 1.96 -3.14 -17.49
CA ARG A 80 2.74 -1.92 -17.25
C ARG A 80 2.00 -0.64 -17.67
N SER A 81 0.69 -0.55 -17.38
CA SER A 81 -0.16 0.58 -17.75
C SER A 81 -0.87 1.16 -16.55
N GLY A 82 -0.90 2.47 -16.53
CA GLY A 82 -1.58 3.29 -15.53
C GLY A 82 -1.89 4.67 -16.10
N TRP A 83 -2.50 5.49 -15.30
CA TRP A 83 -2.86 6.85 -15.64
C TRP A 83 -2.63 7.79 -14.47
N MET A 84 -2.53 9.05 -14.78
CA MET A 84 -2.62 10.13 -13.80
C MET A 84 -3.66 11.15 -14.24
N VAL A 85 -4.31 11.77 -13.27
CA VAL A 85 -5.33 12.80 -13.48
C VAL A 85 -4.95 14.03 -12.65
N MET A 86 -4.89 15.19 -13.29
CA MET A 86 -4.60 16.47 -12.64
C MET A 86 -5.91 17.24 -12.42
N THR A 87 -6.18 17.61 -11.16
CA THR A 87 -7.41 18.30 -10.75
C THR A 87 -7.08 19.50 -9.86
N GLY A 88 -8.08 20.36 -9.64
CA GLY A 88 -7.94 21.56 -8.80
C GLY A 88 -7.40 22.78 -9.53
N PRO A 89 -7.03 23.84 -8.78
CA PRO A 89 -6.50 25.09 -9.33
C PRO A 89 -5.19 24.88 -10.08
N ARG A 90 -5.08 25.38 -11.31
CA ARG A 90 -3.91 25.16 -12.18
C ARG A 90 -3.01 26.38 -12.34
N GLU A 91 -3.42 27.54 -11.83
CA GLU A 91 -2.76 28.81 -12.05
C GLU A 91 -1.31 28.80 -11.58
N HIS A 92 -1.05 28.16 -10.42
CA HIS A 92 0.30 28.03 -9.85
C HIS A 92 1.07 26.79 -10.31
N ALA A 93 0.43 25.92 -11.10
CA ALA A 93 1.00 24.67 -11.56
C ALA A 93 1.25 24.63 -13.07
N ALA A 94 1.02 25.73 -13.80
CA ALA A 94 1.10 25.76 -15.26
C ALA A 94 2.45 25.28 -15.79
N SER A 95 3.57 25.77 -15.27
CA SER A 95 4.91 25.36 -15.69
C SER A 95 5.23 23.90 -15.34
N TYR A 96 4.69 23.41 -14.24
CA TYR A 96 4.81 21.98 -13.87
C TYR A 96 4.05 21.10 -14.87
N ILE A 97 2.81 21.49 -15.20
CA ILE A 97 1.99 20.75 -16.19
C ILE A 97 2.68 20.74 -17.56
N GLU A 98 3.24 21.89 -18.00
CA GLU A 98 3.99 21.99 -19.23
C GLU A 98 5.22 21.06 -19.23
N GLY A 99 5.97 21.01 -18.12
CA GLY A 99 7.10 20.09 -17.95
C GLY A 99 6.68 18.63 -18.04
N VAL A 100 5.55 18.24 -17.44
CA VAL A 100 4.99 16.88 -17.56
C VAL A 100 4.59 16.56 -18.99
N VAL A 101 3.94 17.50 -19.70
CA VAL A 101 3.58 17.34 -21.13
C VAL A 101 4.83 17.17 -21.98
N MET A 102 5.87 17.95 -21.72
CA MET A 102 7.15 17.85 -22.43
C MET A 102 7.79 16.46 -22.23
N LEU A 103 7.86 15.97 -20.99
CA LEU A 103 8.37 14.63 -20.69
C LEU A 103 7.54 13.52 -21.35
N THR A 104 6.23 13.69 -21.42
CA THR A 104 5.34 12.76 -22.12
C THR A 104 5.65 12.71 -23.62
N ASN A 105 5.87 13.87 -24.23
CA ASN A 105 6.24 13.97 -25.64
C ASN A 105 7.61 13.34 -25.91
N MET A 106 8.57 13.51 -25.01
CA MET A 106 9.89 12.86 -25.12
C MET A 106 9.80 11.35 -24.96
N ARG A 107 8.90 10.84 -24.11
CA ARG A 107 8.65 9.42 -23.90
C ARG A 107 7.95 8.76 -25.10
N LEU A 108 7.22 9.53 -25.91
CA LEU A 108 6.37 9.10 -27.02
C LEU A 108 5.23 8.18 -26.57
N CYS A 109 5.20 6.93 -27.07
CA CYS A 109 4.14 5.99 -26.79
C CYS A 109 4.42 5.16 -25.54
N ALA A 110 3.46 5.13 -24.60
CA ALA A 110 3.44 4.08 -23.59
C ALA A 110 3.00 2.74 -24.21
N ASN A 111 2.96 1.67 -23.43
CA ASN A 111 2.54 0.34 -23.89
C ASN A 111 1.11 0.41 -24.50
N VAL A 112 1.02 0.41 -25.83
CA VAL A 112 -0.24 0.59 -26.55
C VAL A 112 -1.27 -0.52 -26.26
N PRO A 113 -0.92 -1.83 -26.30
CA PRO A 113 -1.85 -2.89 -25.91
C PRO A 113 -2.41 -2.71 -24.49
N GLY A 114 -1.57 -2.31 -23.55
CA GLY A 114 -1.98 -2.03 -22.19
C GLY A 114 -2.93 -0.83 -22.08
N GLN A 115 -2.71 0.22 -22.87
CA GLN A 115 -3.61 1.38 -22.91
C GLN A 115 -4.99 1.02 -23.41
N HIS A 116 -5.10 0.19 -24.46
CA HIS A 116 -6.39 -0.30 -24.96
C HIS A 116 -7.17 -1.11 -23.92
N ALA A 117 -6.46 -1.82 -23.01
CA ALA A 117 -7.10 -2.55 -21.93
C ALA A 117 -7.72 -1.64 -20.85
N ILE A 118 -7.26 -0.40 -20.70
CA ILE A 118 -7.73 0.53 -19.65
C ILE A 118 -9.23 0.78 -19.78
N GLN A 119 -9.72 1.09 -20.96
CA GLN A 119 -11.15 1.38 -21.18
C GLN A 119 -12.03 0.18 -20.81
N THR A 120 -11.64 -1.01 -21.23
CA THR A 120 -12.35 -2.25 -20.90
C THR A 120 -12.29 -2.55 -19.40
N ALA A 121 -11.14 -2.32 -18.76
CA ALA A 121 -10.96 -2.51 -17.33
C ALA A 121 -11.85 -1.55 -16.51
N LEU A 122 -11.92 -0.28 -16.90
CA LEU A 122 -12.72 0.73 -16.20
C LEU A 122 -14.23 0.52 -16.40
N GLY A 123 -14.67 0.22 -17.65
CA GLY A 123 -16.08 0.07 -17.99
C GLY A 123 -16.65 -1.35 -17.81
N GLY A 124 -15.78 -2.35 -17.63
CA GLY A 124 -16.18 -3.74 -17.53
C GLY A 124 -16.59 -4.18 -16.11
N ARG A 125 -16.89 -5.49 -15.99
CA ARG A 125 -17.19 -6.11 -14.69
C ARG A 125 -15.99 -5.98 -13.76
N GLN A 126 -16.22 -5.45 -12.57
CA GLN A 126 -15.21 -5.28 -11.53
C GLN A 126 -15.03 -6.58 -10.74
N SER A 127 -14.36 -7.56 -11.33
CA SER A 127 -14.17 -8.90 -10.74
C SER A 127 -13.29 -8.91 -9.46
N ILE A 128 -12.66 -7.81 -9.13
CA ILE A 128 -11.97 -7.65 -7.83
C ILE A 128 -12.95 -7.77 -6.67
N LYS A 129 -14.22 -7.38 -6.86
CA LYS A 129 -15.27 -7.50 -5.83
C LYS A 129 -15.47 -8.94 -5.37
N ASP A 130 -15.36 -9.90 -6.29
CA ASP A 130 -15.51 -11.32 -5.96
C ASP A 130 -14.39 -11.82 -5.02
N LEU A 131 -13.28 -11.10 -4.93
CA LEU A 131 -12.11 -11.48 -4.13
C LEU A 131 -12.06 -10.84 -2.75
N ILE A 132 -12.74 -9.72 -2.56
CA ILE A 132 -12.72 -8.93 -1.32
C ILE A 132 -13.97 -9.09 -0.45
N LEU A 133 -15.02 -9.74 -0.97
CA LEU A 133 -16.24 -10.03 -0.23
C LEU A 133 -16.13 -11.36 0.54
N PRO A 134 -17.04 -11.66 1.47
CA PRO A 134 -17.08 -12.94 2.18
C PRO A 134 -17.04 -14.13 1.21
N GLY A 135 -16.14 -15.09 1.48
CA GLY A 135 -15.81 -16.19 0.57
C GLY A 135 -14.83 -15.83 -0.55
N GLY A 136 -14.38 -14.59 -0.60
CA GLY A 136 -13.39 -14.12 -1.56
C GLY A 136 -11.96 -14.33 -1.08
N ARG A 137 -11.10 -14.79 -1.96
CA ARG A 137 -9.74 -15.21 -1.68
C ARG A 137 -8.90 -14.15 -0.94
N LEU A 138 -8.98 -12.85 -1.33
CA LEU A 138 -8.16 -11.82 -0.70
C LEU A 138 -8.60 -11.53 0.73
N LEU A 139 -9.91 -11.59 1.00
CA LEU A 139 -10.44 -11.44 2.35
C LEU A 139 -9.99 -12.62 3.24
N GLU A 140 -10.13 -13.86 2.74
CA GLU A 140 -9.69 -15.05 3.44
C GLU A 140 -8.19 -15.02 3.77
N GLN A 141 -7.37 -14.56 2.85
CA GLN A 141 -5.92 -14.43 3.04
C GLN A 141 -5.56 -13.37 4.08
N ARG A 142 -6.24 -12.19 4.05
CA ARG A 142 -6.08 -11.18 5.08
C ARG A 142 -6.42 -11.71 6.46
N ASP A 143 -7.57 -12.38 6.57
CA ASP A 143 -8.07 -12.90 7.85
C ASP A 143 -7.17 -14.02 8.38
N ALA A 144 -6.70 -14.91 7.52
CA ALA A 144 -5.74 -15.95 7.89
C ALA A 144 -4.43 -15.37 8.41
N ALA A 145 -3.92 -14.30 7.77
CA ALA A 145 -2.71 -13.62 8.24
C ALA A 145 -2.91 -13.02 9.63
N ILE A 146 -4.01 -12.31 9.87
CA ILE A 146 -4.31 -11.73 11.19
C ILE A 146 -4.44 -12.82 12.24
N GLN A 147 -5.22 -13.87 11.97
CA GLN A 147 -5.40 -14.99 12.91
C GLN A 147 -4.08 -15.72 13.23
N ALA A 148 -3.17 -15.81 12.27
CA ALA A 148 -1.86 -16.43 12.50
C ALA A 148 -0.95 -15.51 13.32
N LEU A 149 -0.92 -14.21 13.03
CA LEU A 149 -0.13 -13.22 13.77
C LEU A 149 -0.59 -13.09 15.23
N ASP A 150 -1.89 -13.11 15.48
CA ASP A 150 -2.46 -13.00 16.84
C ASP A 150 -2.06 -14.16 17.76
N LYS A 151 -1.58 -15.28 17.22
CA LYS A 151 -1.06 -16.42 18.00
C LYS A 151 0.38 -16.25 18.47
N ILE A 152 1.13 -15.30 17.89
CA ILE A 152 2.53 -15.08 18.21
C ILE A 152 2.61 -14.14 19.41
N PRO A 153 3.15 -14.57 20.56
CA PRO A 153 3.33 -13.68 21.72
C PRO A 153 4.13 -12.43 21.36
N GLY A 154 3.73 -11.26 21.84
CA GLY A 154 4.42 -10.00 21.57
C GLY A 154 4.31 -9.47 20.14
N VAL A 155 3.47 -10.08 19.29
CA VAL A 155 3.15 -9.55 17.96
C VAL A 155 1.74 -8.99 17.97
N THR A 156 1.56 -7.78 17.47
CA THR A 156 0.27 -7.12 17.32
C THR A 156 0.11 -6.60 15.90
N CYS A 157 -1.10 -6.63 15.37
CA CYS A 157 -1.37 -6.12 14.04
C CYS A 157 -2.73 -5.41 13.99
N VAL A 158 -2.73 -4.17 13.51
CA VAL A 158 -3.97 -3.49 13.17
C VAL A 158 -4.57 -4.16 11.94
N VAL A 159 -5.84 -4.58 12.02
CA VAL A 159 -6.53 -5.23 10.90
C VAL A 159 -6.61 -4.27 9.72
N PRO A 160 -5.99 -4.58 8.57
CA PRO A 160 -6.02 -3.70 7.42
C PRO A 160 -7.42 -3.62 6.81
N LYS A 161 -7.81 -2.42 6.43
CA LYS A 161 -9.11 -2.14 5.80
C LYS A 161 -9.01 -2.06 4.28
N GLY A 162 -7.81 -2.13 3.72
CA GLY A 162 -7.57 -2.13 2.28
C GLY A 162 -6.19 -2.61 1.89
N ALA A 163 -5.87 -2.50 0.60
CA ALA A 163 -4.62 -2.95 -0.01
C ALA A 163 -4.37 -4.47 0.14
N LEU A 164 -3.10 -4.88 0.16
CA LEU A 164 -2.69 -6.30 0.07
C LEU A 164 -1.63 -6.62 1.14
N TYR A 165 -1.65 -5.93 2.28
CA TYR A 165 -0.57 -5.97 3.26
C TYR A 165 -1.12 -6.04 4.68
N VAL A 166 -0.37 -6.73 5.55
CA VAL A 166 -0.43 -6.57 7.00
C VAL A 166 0.89 -5.98 7.47
N PHE A 167 0.84 -5.17 8.53
CA PHE A 167 2.01 -4.46 9.07
C PHE A 167 2.13 -4.70 10.57
N PRO A 168 2.48 -5.95 10.97
CA PRO A 168 2.60 -6.32 12.36
C PRO A 168 3.73 -5.56 13.05
N LYS A 169 3.46 -5.22 14.31
CA LYS A 169 4.42 -4.69 15.27
C LYS A 169 4.96 -5.84 16.12
N LEU A 170 6.26 -5.87 16.29
CA LEU A 170 6.97 -6.73 17.22
C LEU A 170 7.22 -5.94 18.52
N ASP A 171 6.93 -6.54 19.66
CA ASP A 171 7.18 -5.93 20.96
C ASP A 171 8.71 -5.81 21.19
N PRO A 172 9.26 -4.60 21.31
CA PRO A 172 10.70 -4.41 21.47
C PRO A 172 11.24 -4.91 22.81
N GLU A 173 10.39 -5.13 23.83
CA GLU A 173 10.80 -5.73 25.10
C GLU A 173 10.99 -7.25 24.96
N MET A 174 10.15 -7.91 24.14
CA MET A 174 10.28 -9.34 23.84
C MET A 174 11.29 -9.62 22.73
N TYR A 175 11.33 -8.74 21.73
CA TYR A 175 12.15 -8.88 20.54
C TYR A 175 13.04 -7.63 20.35
N PRO A 176 14.20 -7.55 21.02
CA PRO A 176 15.07 -6.39 20.98
C PRO A 176 15.86 -6.31 19.67
N ILE A 177 15.14 -6.09 18.56
CA ILE A 177 15.70 -5.97 17.22
C ILE A 177 16.24 -4.55 17.04
N ALA A 178 17.56 -4.39 16.94
CA ALA A 178 18.20 -3.10 16.69
C ALA A 178 18.29 -2.76 15.19
N ASP A 179 18.41 -3.80 14.35
CA ASP A 179 18.47 -3.67 12.87
C ASP A 179 17.49 -4.64 12.22
N ASP A 180 16.37 -4.11 11.74
CA ASP A 180 15.32 -4.90 11.07
C ASP A 180 15.73 -5.39 9.67
N ARG A 181 16.74 -4.77 9.01
CA ARG A 181 17.29 -5.28 7.75
C ARG A 181 18.05 -6.57 8.00
N ARG A 182 18.87 -6.58 9.06
CA ARG A 182 19.60 -7.78 9.46
C ARG A 182 18.65 -8.88 9.88
N PHE A 183 17.63 -8.56 10.68
CA PHE A 183 16.58 -9.49 11.07
C PHE A 183 15.90 -10.14 9.86
N VAL A 184 15.45 -9.35 8.90
CA VAL A 184 14.79 -9.87 7.68
C VAL A 184 15.73 -10.77 6.87
N LEU A 185 17.01 -10.44 6.78
CA LEU A 185 18.00 -11.25 6.08
C LEU A 185 18.24 -12.59 6.78
N ASP A 186 18.36 -12.57 8.10
CA ASP A 186 18.57 -13.79 8.91
C ASP A 186 17.32 -14.69 8.86
N PHE A 187 16.11 -14.11 8.95
CA PHE A 187 14.87 -14.82 8.75
C PHE A 187 14.76 -15.46 7.35
N LEU A 188 15.11 -14.71 6.30
CA LEU A 188 15.13 -15.25 4.94
C LEU A 188 16.11 -16.42 4.79
N ARG A 189 17.27 -16.35 5.42
CA ARG A 189 18.29 -17.41 5.36
C ARG A 189 17.85 -18.66 6.11
N ALA A 190 17.27 -18.49 7.30
CA ALA A 190 16.82 -19.58 8.14
C ALA A 190 15.56 -20.26 7.58
N GLU A 191 14.53 -19.48 7.29
CA GLU A 191 13.19 -19.97 7.04
C GLU A 191 12.76 -19.94 5.55
N ARG A 192 13.57 -19.33 4.67
CA ARG A 192 13.25 -19.16 3.24
C ARG A 192 11.96 -18.37 3.00
N VAL A 193 11.62 -17.48 3.93
CA VAL A 193 10.47 -16.57 3.86
C VAL A 193 10.98 -15.15 3.76
N LEU A 194 10.49 -14.40 2.76
CA LEU A 194 10.84 -12.99 2.56
C LEU A 194 9.72 -12.09 3.07
N VAL A 195 10.06 -11.24 4.01
CA VAL A 195 9.25 -10.10 4.47
C VAL A 195 10.01 -8.80 4.21
N VAL A 196 9.38 -7.66 4.44
CA VAL A 196 10.05 -6.36 4.24
C VAL A 196 10.09 -5.62 5.59
N GLN A 197 11.26 -5.11 5.92
CA GLN A 197 11.48 -4.34 7.14
C GLN A 197 10.69 -3.02 7.15
N GLY A 198 10.22 -2.61 8.32
CA GLY A 198 9.46 -1.37 8.51
C GLY A 198 10.27 -0.12 8.19
N THR A 199 11.56 -0.10 8.57
CA THR A 199 12.45 1.03 8.29
C THR A 199 12.64 1.30 6.79
N GLY A 200 12.39 0.31 5.92
CA GLY A 200 12.35 0.47 4.47
C GLY A 200 11.20 1.36 3.97
N PHE A 201 10.22 1.66 4.82
CA PHE A 201 9.10 2.59 4.59
C PHE A 201 9.24 3.88 5.42
N ASN A 202 10.45 4.22 5.84
CA ASN A 202 10.72 5.33 6.77
C ASN A 202 9.99 5.20 8.13
N TRP A 203 9.61 3.97 8.51
CA TRP A 203 9.11 3.73 9.86
C TRP A 203 10.21 4.02 10.87
N PRO A 204 9.94 4.79 11.94
CA PRO A 204 11.02 5.35 12.77
C PRO A 204 11.70 4.33 13.70
N ARG A 205 11.14 3.11 13.81
CA ARG A 205 11.67 2.07 14.72
C ARG A 205 11.78 0.73 13.98
N PRO A 206 12.75 -0.11 14.31
CA PRO A 206 12.92 -1.42 13.69
C PRO A 206 11.99 -2.49 14.29
N ASP A 207 10.75 -2.11 14.58
CA ASP A 207 9.75 -2.91 15.29
C ASP A 207 8.56 -3.34 14.42
N HIS A 208 8.58 -3.08 13.12
CA HIS A 208 7.51 -3.45 12.21
C HIS A 208 8.03 -4.22 10.99
N LEU A 209 7.16 -5.09 10.47
CA LEU A 209 7.40 -5.83 9.24
C LEU A 209 6.21 -5.66 8.29
N ARG A 210 6.47 -5.59 6.98
CA ARG A 210 5.40 -5.71 6.00
C ARG A 210 5.34 -7.13 5.46
N ILE A 211 4.16 -7.75 5.53
CA ILE A 211 3.84 -9.05 4.96
C ILE A 211 2.79 -8.85 3.86
N VAL A 212 3.03 -9.45 2.69
CA VAL A 212 2.09 -9.42 1.56
C VAL A 212 1.07 -10.56 1.72
N THR A 213 -0.22 -10.26 1.62
CA THR A 213 -1.31 -11.24 1.83
C THR A 213 -1.77 -11.90 0.51
N LEU A 214 -0.87 -12.11 -0.45
CA LEU A 214 -1.18 -12.71 -1.75
C LEU A 214 -1.01 -14.24 -1.84
N PRO A 215 -0.13 -14.90 -1.07
CA PRO A 215 -0.08 -16.36 -1.03
C PRO A 215 -1.42 -16.95 -0.58
N TRP A 216 -1.69 -18.23 -0.92
CA TRP A 216 -2.85 -18.91 -0.41
C TRP A 216 -2.88 -18.90 1.12
N ALA A 217 -4.07 -18.89 1.73
CA ALA A 217 -4.23 -18.77 3.18
C ALA A 217 -3.40 -19.82 3.95
N LYS A 218 -3.32 -21.05 3.43
CA LYS A 218 -2.50 -22.12 4.02
C LYS A 218 -1.00 -21.77 4.01
N ASP A 219 -0.49 -21.33 2.85
CA ASP A 219 0.94 -21.02 2.69
C ASP A 219 1.33 -19.78 3.51
N LEU A 220 0.41 -18.82 3.60
CA LEU A 220 0.58 -17.60 4.39
C LEU A 220 0.61 -17.91 5.89
N THR A 221 -0.30 -18.76 6.37
CA THR A 221 -0.31 -19.24 7.76
C THR A 221 0.99 -19.98 8.08
N GLU A 222 1.44 -20.90 7.23
CA GLU A 222 2.71 -21.60 7.41
C GLU A 222 3.89 -20.63 7.48
N ALA A 223 3.95 -19.64 6.61
CA ALA A 223 5.02 -18.64 6.62
C ALA A 223 5.02 -17.80 7.91
N ILE A 224 3.83 -17.46 8.44
CA ILE A 224 3.69 -16.71 9.68
C ILE A 224 4.02 -17.60 10.90
N ASP A 225 3.65 -18.86 10.89
CA ASP A 225 4.03 -19.82 11.94
C ASP A 225 5.57 -19.98 11.99
N ARG A 226 6.25 -20.02 10.83
CA ARG A 226 7.73 -19.99 10.77
C ARG A 226 8.30 -18.70 11.35
N LEU A 227 7.65 -17.54 11.12
CA LEU A 227 8.06 -16.29 11.75
C LEU A 227 7.95 -16.38 13.27
N GLY A 228 6.87 -16.92 13.81
CA GLY A 228 6.69 -17.14 15.26
C GLY A 228 7.77 -18.05 15.85
N ASN A 229 8.06 -19.16 15.20
CA ASN A 229 9.11 -20.08 15.60
C ASN A 229 10.49 -19.41 15.56
N PHE A 230 10.80 -18.66 14.51
CA PHE A 230 12.07 -17.94 14.40
C PHE A 230 12.20 -16.88 15.48
N LEU A 231 11.16 -16.08 15.73
CA LEU A 231 11.15 -15.07 16.78
C LEU A 231 11.41 -15.66 18.18
N SER A 232 10.88 -16.85 18.46
CA SER A 232 11.04 -17.51 19.76
C SER A 232 12.50 -17.91 20.08
N THR A 233 13.34 -18.02 19.07
CA THR A 233 14.74 -18.49 19.19
C THR A 233 15.76 -17.46 18.69
N TYR A 234 15.31 -16.39 18.06
CA TYR A 234 16.20 -15.40 17.48
C TYR A 234 16.96 -14.62 18.55
N GLN A 235 18.26 -14.63 18.42
CA GLN A 235 19.16 -13.79 19.20
C GLN A 235 19.91 -12.88 18.23
N PRO A 236 19.79 -11.55 18.38
CA PRO A 236 20.57 -10.63 17.56
C PRO A 236 22.06 -10.94 17.70
N PRO A 237 22.85 -10.89 16.62
CA PRO A 237 24.30 -11.00 16.72
C PRO A 237 24.84 -9.96 17.71
N GLN A 238 25.72 -10.41 18.63
CA GLN A 238 26.49 -9.50 19.44
C GLN A 238 27.60 -8.95 18.53
N ASP A 239 27.62 -7.63 18.31
CA ASP A 239 28.70 -6.93 17.60
C ASP A 239 30.03 -7.03 18.36
#